data_68e9549f10550f0ff775a98fce3643ad
#
_entry.id   68e9549f10550f0ff775a98fce3643ad
#
_cell.length_a   1.000
_cell.length_b   1.000
_cell.length_c   1.000
_cell.angle_alpha   90.00
_cell.angle_beta   90.00
_cell.angle_gamma   90.00
#
_symmetry.space_group_name_H-M   'P 1'
#
loop_
_entity.id
_entity.type
_entity.pdbx_description
1 polymer ?
#
loop_
_entity_poly.entity_id
_entity_poly.type
_entity_poly.pdbx_seq_one_letter_code
_entity_poly.pdbx_strand_id
1 'polypeptide(L)'
;MKKRRLAITAVLAAVAIALTGCSKADKAADGFVGVILPDAASSNRWETADRGFLQAAFDAAGVKVDIQNANGDKAQFATIADQMLTAGAKVLILVNLDSDSAKAVQDKAAAQGVKTIDYDRLTLNGSASYYVSFDNEAVGKLQGEGIKACLDAAGKTSARIVYLNGSPTDNNATLFKAGYDSVLRPLIDSKAYTLVDDQAVPDWDNAKGGVIFEQQLSKAGGKLDAVVSANEGLGLAAVAVLKKNKLNGKVCVSGQDATVDGLRAILTGDLSNTVYKAIKAEAEGAATLAIALLKGEDATTATGSVNNGTVDVPSVLLVPVGITKANVKDVIADGFQKKEDVCKGIEDLCTANGI
;
A
#
# COMPACT_ATOMS: atom_id res chain seq x y z
N MET A 1 -14.16 83.86 49.35
CA MET A 1 -12.91 84.54 49.68
C MET A 1 -11.75 83.59 49.42
N LYS A 2 -10.71 84.02 48.67
CA LYS A 2 -9.36 83.50 48.46
C LYS A 2 -9.30 82.17 47.68
N LYS A 3 -8.99 82.12 46.33
CA LYS A 3 -7.75 82.42 45.58
C LYS A 3 -6.55 81.51 46.02
N ARG A 4 -6.05 80.63 45.15
CA ARG A 4 -4.65 80.57 44.59
C ARG A 4 -4.46 79.21 43.97
N ARG A 5 -4.24 79.15 42.66
CA ARG A 5 -3.01 79.23 41.85
C ARG A 5 -2.16 77.90 41.83
N LEU A 6 -2.24 77.26 40.68
CA LEU A 6 -1.15 76.91 39.72
C LEU A 6 0.12 76.24 40.27
N ALA A 7 0.43 75.07 39.76
CA ALA A 7 1.75 74.71 39.29
C ALA A 7 1.65 73.64 38.25
N ILE A 8 2.13 73.92 37.05
CA ILE A 8 2.34 73.03 35.92
C ILE A 8 3.70 72.39 36.14
N THR A 9 3.79 71.03 36.07
CA THR A 9 5.09 70.33 35.93
C THR A 9 4.96 69.37 34.77
N ALA A 10 5.64 69.66 33.69
CA ALA A 10 5.82 68.81 32.53
C ALA A 10 6.84 67.73 32.88
N VAL A 11 6.45 66.48 32.63
CA VAL A 11 7.37 65.33 32.66
C VAL A 11 7.36 64.72 31.28
N LEU A 12 8.53 64.72 30.66
CA LEU A 12 8.81 64.02 29.39
C LEU A 12 8.56 62.53 29.52
N ALA A 13 7.66 61.99 28.70
CA ALA A 13 7.51 60.58 28.53
C ALA A 13 8.44 60.10 27.43
N ALA A 14 9.42 59.32 27.81
CA ALA A 14 10.29 58.55 26.87
C ALA A 14 9.48 57.49 26.19
N VAL A 15 9.34 57.56 24.85
CA VAL A 15 8.75 56.53 24.01
C VAL A 15 9.75 55.39 23.86
N ALA A 16 9.54 54.30 24.59
CA ALA A 16 10.18 53.04 24.34
C ALA A 16 9.43 52.32 23.17
N ILE A 17 10.02 52.37 21.98
CA ILE A 17 9.57 51.56 20.85
C ILE A 17 9.99 50.13 21.14
N ALA A 18 9.06 49.35 21.66
CA ALA A 18 9.17 47.89 21.69
C ALA A 18 9.03 47.38 20.24
N LEU A 19 10.10 46.99 19.63
CA LEU A 19 10.13 46.17 18.43
C LEU A 19 9.58 44.78 18.82
N THR A 20 8.27 44.61 18.75
CA THR A 20 7.67 43.28 18.71
C THR A 20 7.97 42.70 17.36
N GLY A 21 9.03 41.87 17.31
CA GLY A 21 9.26 40.97 16.21
C GLY A 21 8.01 40.07 16.06
N CYS A 22 7.23 40.31 15.01
CA CYS A 22 6.28 39.36 14.54
C CYS A 22 7.05 38.11 14.07
N SER A 23 7.27 37.17 14.98
CA SER A 23 7.43 35.79 14.55
C SER A 23 6.15 35.45 13.78
N LYS A 24 6.23 35.23 12.49
CA LYS A 24 5.18 34.52 11.75
C LYS A 24 5.00 33.18 12.47
N ALA A 25 4.04 33.10 13.38
CA ALA A 25 3.46 31.84 13.72
C ALA A 25 2.90 31.32 12.40
N ASP A 26 3.48 30.26 11.87
CA ASP A 26 2.87 29.51 10.80
C ASP A 26 1.45 29.23 11.25
N LYS A 27 0.48 29.85 10.56
CA LYS A 27 -0.93 29.52 10.78
C LYS A 27 -1.01 28.02 10.48
N ALA A 28 -1.28 27.21 11.50
CA ALA A 28 -1.75 25.85 11.27
C ALA A 28 -2.87 25.96 10.23
N ALA A 29 -2.72 25.24 9.13
CA ALA A 29 -3.69 25.29 8.05
C ALA A 29 -5.06 24.92 8.65
N ASP A 30 -6.04 25.84 8.60
CA ASP A 30 -7.40 25.56 9.05
C ASP A 30 -7.97 24.44 8.16
N GLY A 31 -7.97 23.20 8.63
CA GLY A 31 -8.44 22.04 7.89
C GLY A 31 -7.78 20.75 8.38
N PHE A 32 -8.18 19.64 7.81
CA PHE A 32 -7.61 18.32 8.10
C PHE A 32 -7.45 17.50 6.82
N VAL A 33 -6.69 16.41 6.91
CA VAL A 33 -6.55 15.40 5.85
C VAL A 33 -7.49 14.24 6.14
N GLY A 34 -8.34 13.90 5.17
CA GLY A 34 -9.12 12.66 5.22
C GLY A 34 -8.38 11.53 4.55
N VAL A 35 -8.42 10.34 5.13
CA VAL A 35 -7.86 9.11 4.53
C VAL A 35 -8.94 8.05 4.47
N ILE A 36 -9.12 7.42 3.32
CA ILE A 36 -10.09 6.33 3.14
C ILE A 36 -9.34 5.07 2.74
N LEU A 37 -9.25 4.14 3.68
CA LEU A 37 -8.69 2.80 3.46
C LEU A 37 -9.75 1.90 2.81
N PRO A 38 -9.34 0.87 2.01
CA PRO A 38 -10.28 0.12 1.18
C PRO A 38 -11.08 -0.91 1.99
N ASP A 39 -10.39 -1.73 2.76
CA ASP A 39 -10.96 -2.85 3.53
C ASP A 39 -9.93 -3.41 4.52
N ALA A 40 -10.26 -4.51 5.20
CA ALA A 40 -9.32 -5.25 6.04
C ALA A 40 -9.17 -6.72 5.58
N ALA A 41 -9.96 -7.15 4.59
CA ALA A 41 -10.06 -8.55 4.17
C ALA A 41 -9.09 -8.90 3.02
N SER A 42 -8.85 -7.96 2.11
CA SER A 42 -7.92 -8.15 0.98
C SER A 42 -6.47 -8.27 1.44
N SER A 43 -6.08 -7.44 2.39
CA SER A 43 -4.82 -7.50 3.12
C SER A 43 -5.00 -6.84 4.48
N ASN A 44 -4.57 -7.49 5.55
CA ASN A 44 -4.65 -6.94 6.90
C ASN A 44 -3.71 -5.73 7.09
N ARG A 45 -2.76 -5.49 6.17
CA ARG A 45 -1.81 -4.37 6.23
C ARG A 45 -2.52 -3.02 6.40
N TRP A 46 -3.68 -2.83 5.77
CA TRP A 46 -4.42 -1.57 5.82
C TRP A 46 -4.70 -1.10 7.25
N GLU A 47 -5.06 -2.03 8.14
CA GLU A 47 -5.33 -1.73 9.54
C GLU A 47 -4.09 -1.90 10.44
N THR A 48 -3.21 -2.88 10.15
CA THR A 48 -2.08 -3.20 11.03
C THR A 48 -0.82 -2.38 10.76
N ALA A 49 -0.69 -1.79 9.58
CA ALA A 49 0.48 -1.01 9.15
C ALA A 49 0.09 0.38 8.63
N ASP A 50 -0.63 0.46 7.51
CA ASP A 50 -0.92 1.72 6.81
C ASP A 50 -1.59 2.74 7.72
N ARG A 51 -2.65 2.37 8.44
CA ARG A 51 -3.33 3.25 9.41
C ARG A 51 -2.37 3.82 10.43
N GLY A 52 -1.55 2.97 11.03
CA GLY A 52 -0.61 3.37 12.08
C GLY A 52 0.49 4.29 11.59
N PHE A 53 1.07 3.99 10.42
CA PHE A 53 2.13 4.82 9.84
C PHE A 53 1.61 6.15 9.32
N LEU A 54 0.44 6.19 8.69
CA LEU A 54 -0.22 7.44 8.29
C LEU A 54 -0.52 8.31 9.51
N GLN A 55 -1.15 7.75 10.55
CA GLN A 55 -1.41 8.49 11.79
C GLN A 55 -0.13 9.07 12.38
N ALA A 56 0.92 8.25 12.52
CA ALA A 56 2.19 8.67 13.10
C ALA A 56 2.87 9.78 12.26
N ALA A 57 2.79 9.70 10.93
CA ALA A 57 3.37 10.72 10.05
C ALA A 57 2.66 12.07 10.19
N PHE A 58 1.33 12.08 10.27
CA PHE A 58 0.56 13.31 10.48
C PHE A 58 0.72 13.86 11.90
N ASP A 59 0.75 13.00 12.93
CA ASP A 59 1.00 13.41 14.32
C ASP A 59 2.37 14.09 14.47
N ALA A 60 3.41 13.51 13.85
CA ALA A 60 4.75 14.09 13.84
C ALA A 60 4.80 15.49 13.19
N ALA A 61 3.94 15.73 12.20
CA ALA A 61 3.82 17.02 11.52
C ALA A 61 2.85 18.00 12.22
N GLY A 62 2.14 17.57 13.28
CA GLY A 62 1.11 18.36 13.95
C GLY A 62 -0.12 18.64 13.08
N VAL A 63 -0.40 17.78 12.12
CA VAL A 63 -1.52 17.90 11.18
C VAL A 63 -2.64 16.95 11.58
N LYS A 64 -3.87 17.48 11.67
CA LYS A 64 -5.05 16.66 11.96
C LYS A 64 -5.35 15.73 10.79
N VAL A 65 -5.56 14.47 11.09
CA VAL A 65 -6.00 13.44 10.13
C VAL A 65 -7.24 12.71 10.64
N ASP A 66 -8.13 12.32 9.73
CA ASP A 66 -9.25 11.40 9.97
C ASP A 66 -9.09 10.19 9.04
N ILE A 67 -8.86 9.00 9.60
CA ILE A 67 -8.61 7.78 8.85
C ILE A 67 -9.78 6.82 9.04
N GLN A 68 -10.54 6.59 7.98
CA GLN A 68 -11.68 5.68 7.97
C GLN A 68 -11.46 4.53 6.99
N ASN A 69 -12.26 3.46 7.11
CA ASN A 69 -12.18 2.29 6.26
C ASN A 69 -13.54 2.05 5.60
N ALA A 70 -13.53 1.85 4.28
CA ALA A 70 -14.73 1.59 3.50
C ALA A 70 -15.24 0.15 3.62
N ASN A 71 -14.44 -0.76 4.24
CA ASN A 71 -14.80 -2.16 4.46
C ASN A 71 -15.22 -2.92 3.18
N GLY A 72 -14.62 -2.57 2.04
CA GLY A 72 -14.92 -3.17 0.74
C GLY A 72 -16.22 -2.68 0.10
N ASP A 73 -16.90 -1.72 0.72
CA ASP A 73 -18.18 -1.19 0.22
C ASP A 73 -17.97 0.16 -0.48
N LYS A 74 -18.25 0.20 -1.79
CA LYS A 74 -18.10 1.41 -2.62
C LYS A 74 -19.09 2.51 -2.22
N ALA A 75 -20.29 2.17 -1.74
CA ALA A 75 -21.25 3.15 -1.25
C ALA A 75 -20.77 3.76 0.08
N GLN A 76 -20.18 2.95 0.95
CA GLN A 76 -19.52 3.41 2.16
C GLN A 76 -18.33 4.33 1.84
N PHE A 77 -17.49 3.95 0.86
CA PHE A 77 -16.37 4.77 0.39
C PHE A 77 -16.84 6.18 -0.02
N ALA A 78 -17.89 6.27 -0.85
CA ALA A 78 -18.48 7.54 -1.24
C ALA A 78 -19.09 8.30 -0.05
N THR A 79 -19.77 7.60 0.86
CA THR A 79 -20.38 8.21 2.06
C THR A 79 -19.32 8.80 2.99
N ILE A 80 -18.22 8.09 3.23
CA ILE A 80 -17.10 8.58 4.05
C ILE A 80 -16.49 9.83 3.41
N ALA A 81 -16.26 9.81 2.09
CA ALA A 81 -15.74 10.97 1.37
C ALA A 81 -16.66 12.20 1.54
N ASP A 82 -17.97 12.02 1.41
CA ASP A 82 -18.97 13.07 1.59
C ASP A 82 -18.95 13.66 3.01
N GLN A 83 -18.83 12.80 4.01
CA GLN A 83 -18.73 13.22 5.40
C GLN A 83 -17.45 14.02 5.65
N MET A 84 -16.30 13.56 5.13
CA MET A 84 -15.03 14.27 5.26
C MET A 84 -15.05 15.62 4.55
N LEU A 85 -15.60 15.70 3.33
CA LEU A 85 -15.76 16.94 2.58
C LEU A 85 -16.66 17.93 3.33
N THR A 86 -17.80 17.46 3.84
CA THR A 86 -18.74 18.27 4.63
C THR A 86 -18.11 18.76 5.94
N ALA A 87 -17.26 17.93 6.57
CA ALA A 87 -16.52 18.30 7.78
C ALA A 87 -15.35 19.26 7.52
N GLY A 88 -15.05 19.59 6.27
CA GLY A 88 -14.03 20.58 5.91
C GLY A 88 -12.64 20.00 5.63
N ALA A 89 -12.53 18.74 5.25
CA ALA A 89 -11.28 18.17 4.73
C ALA A 89 -10.72 19.03 3.59
N LYS A 90 -9.42 19.25 3.57
CA LYS A 90 -8.72 20.03 2.52
C LYS A 90 -7.96 19.15 1.55
N VAL A 91 -7.61 17.96 1.98
CA VAL A 91 -6.97 16.92 1.15
C VAL A 91 -7.64 15.59 1.49
N LEU A 92 -7.88 14.77 0.47
CA LEU A 92 -8.28 13.38 0.65
C LEU A 92 -7.18 12.46 0.11
N ILE A 93 -6.77 11.49 0.91
CA ILE A 93 -5.93 10.36 0.50
C ILE A 93 -6.85 9.17 0.30
N LEU A 94 -6.84 8.59 -0.91
CA LEU A 94 -7.79 7.59 -1.33
C LEU A 94 -7.07 6.29 -1.69
N VAL A 95 -7.49 5.17 -1.08
CA VAL A 95 -7.19 3.83 -1.57
C VAL A 95 -8.45 3.30 -2.25
N ASN A 96 -8.49 3.34 -3.56
CA ASN A 96 -9.70 3.03 -4.30
C ASN A 96 -10.10 1.54 -4.21
N LEU A 97 -11.40 1.25 -4.32
CA LEU A 97 -11.96 -0.08 -4.52
C LEU A 97 -12.13 -0.41 -6.01
N ASP A 98 -12.36 0.62 -6.80
CA ASP A 98 -12.29 0.66 -8.26
C ASP A 98 -12.12 2.11 -8.73
N SER A 99 -11.71 2.26 -9.99
CA SER A 99 -11.46 3.58 -10.57
C SER A 99 -12.73 4.43 -10.72
N ASP A 100 -13.88 3.84 -11.03
CA ASP A 100 -15.10 4.60 -11.29
C ASP A 100 -15.62 5.28 -10.03
N SER A 101 -15.71 4.54 -8.92
CA SER A 101 -16.15 5.09 -7.63
C SER A 101 -15.17 6.12 -7.08
N ALA A 102 -13.88 5.89 -7.21
CA ALA A 102 -12.87 6.84 -6.74
C ALA A 102 -12.84 8.11 -7.61
N LYS A 103 -12.96 7.97 -8.93
CA LYS A 103 -13.08 9.13 -9.82
C LYS A 103 -14.26 10.02 -9.44
N ALA A 104 -15.41 9.44 -9.15
CA ALA A 104 -16.58 10.20 -8.70
C ALA A 104 -16.31 11.00 -7.42
N VAL A 105 -15.57 10.42 -6.46
CA VAL A 105 -15.12 11.11 -5.25
C VAL A 105 -14.13 12.23 -5.58
N GLN A 106 -13.16 11.97 -6.46
CA GLN A 106 -12.18 12.97 -6.89
C GLN A 106 -12.83 14.15 -7.61
N ASP A 107 -13.78 13.90 -8.52
CA ASP A 107 -14.53 14.95 -9.23
C ASP A 107 -15.33 15.82 -8.24
N LYS A 108 -15.95 15.19 -7.24
CA LYS A 108 -16.70 15.89 -6.19
C LYS A 108 -15.79 16.72 -5.28
N ALA A 109 -14.63 16.18 -4.90
CA ALA A 109 -13.61 16.90 -4.14
C ALA A 109 -13.10 18.12 -4.91
N ALA A 110 -12.76 17.94 -6.19
CA ALA A 110 -12.28 19.01 -7.06
C ALA A 110 -13.29 20.14 -7.22
N ALA A 111 -14.59 19.81 -7.34
CA ALA A 111 -15.68 20.81 -7.40
C ALA A 111 -15.77 21.68 -6.12
N GLN A 112 -15.23 21.20 -5.00
CA GLN A 112 -15.16 21.92 -3.72
C GLN A 112 -13.76 22.52 -3.46
N GLY A 113 -12.84 22.43 -4.42
CA GLY A 113 -11.46 22.90 -4.30
C GLY A 113 -10.58 22.02 -3.38
N VAL A 114 -11.05 20.82 -3.04
CA VAL A 114 -10.30 19.84 -2.25
C VAL A 114 -9.42 19.00 -3.16
N LYS A 115 -8.15 18.84 -2.79
CA LYS A 115 -7.17 18.03 -3.53
C LYS A 115 -7.24 16.56 -3.12
N THR A 116 -6.89 15.67 -4.06
CA THR A 116 -6.87 14.24 -3.79
C THR A 116 -5.50 13.64 -4.10
N ILE A 117 -5.13 12.61 -3.37
CA ILE A 117 -3.93 11.79 -3.56
C ILE A 117 -4.38 10.35 -3.69
N ASP A 118 -3.98 9.68 -4.76
CA ASP A 118 -4.10 8.23 -4.87
C ASP A 118 -2.98 7.58 -4.06
N TYR A 119 -3.35 6.70 -3.14
CA TYR A 119 -2.43 5.97 -2.28
C TYR A 119 -2.48 4.48 -2.60
N ASP A 120 -1.34 3.88 -2.88
CA ASP A 120 -1.15 2.49 -3.31
C ASP A 120 -1.83 2.16 -4.66
N ARG A 121 -3.10 2.50 -4.85
CA ARG A 121 -3.91 2.16 -6.03
C ARG A 121 -4.22 3.39 -6.88
N LEU A 122 -3.76 3.37 -8.14
CA LEU A 122 -4.01 4.45 -9.10
C LEU A 122 -5.48 4.44 -9.56
N THR A 123 -6.12 5.60 -9.52
CA THR A 123 -7.46 5.80 -10.09
C THR A 123 -7.34 6.10 -11.57
N LEU A 124 -7.70 5.13 -12.41
CA LEU A 124 -7.69 5.32 -13.87
C LEU A 124 -8.72 6.38 -14.27
N ASN A 125 -8.31 7.25 -15.21
CA ASN A 125 -9.09 8.39 -15.69
C ASN A 125 -9.52 9.37 -14.58
N GLY A 126 -8.90 9.30 -13.40
CA GLY A 126 -9.15 10.18 -12.28
C GLY A 126 -8.43 11.52 -12.38
N SER A 127 -8.60 12.35 -11.35
CA SER A 127 -8.06 13.71 -11.26
C SER A 127 -7.20 13.93 -10.00
N ALA A 128 -6.59 12.87 -9.47
CA ALA A 128 -5.68 12.98 -8.34
C ALA A 128 -4.53 13.94 -8.61
N SER A 129 -4.16 14.75 -7.64
CA SER A 129 -3.02 15.67 -7.74
C SER A 129 -1.69 14.94 -7.70
N TYR A 130 -1.64 13.83 -6.96
CA TYR A 130 -0.46 12.98 -6.79
C TYR A 130 -0.85 11.51 -6.68
N TYR A 131 0.11 10.65 -6.99
CA TYR A 131 0.04 9.21 -6.75
C TYR A 131 1.26 8.75 -5.96
N VAL A 132 1.05 7.94 -4.93
CA VAL A 132 2.12 7.34 -4.13
C VAL A 132 1.89 5.83 -4.10
N SER A 133 2.89 5.08 -4.52
CA SER A 133 2.83 3.62 -4.57
C SER A 133 4.24 3.03 -4.72
N PHE A 134 4.28 1.77 -5.05
CA PHE A 134 5.49 1.06 -5.46
C PHE A 134 5.53 0.91 -6.99
N ASP A 135 6.71 0.58 -7.52
CA ASP A 135 6.81 0.08 -8.90
C ASP A 135 6.14 -1.30 -8.98
N ASN A 136 4.87 -1.30 -9.38
CA ASN A 136 4.03 -2.49 -9.36
C ASN A 136 4.39 -3.52 -10.46
N GLU A 137 5.00 -3.09 -11.57
CA GLU A 137 5.58 -4.04 -12.52
C GLU A 137 6.82 -4.72 -11.92
N ALA A 138 7.67 -3.98 -11.21
CA ALA A 138 8.79 -4.57 -10.49
C ALA A 138 8.32 -5.53 -9.39
N VAL A 139 7.21 -5.26 -8.68
CA VAL A 139 6.62 -6.22 -7.74
C VAL A 139 6.29 -7.54 -8.46
N GLY A 140 5.54 -7.48 -9.55
CA GLY A 140 5.18 -8.67 -10.32
C GLY A 140 6.40 -9.40 -10.87
N LYS A 141 7.41 -8.68 -11.36
CA LYS A 141 8.66 -9.25 -11.83
C LYS A 141 9.37 -10.03 -10.73
N LEU A 142 9.50 -9.49 -9.52
CA LEU A 142 10.08 -10.18 -8.36
C LEU A 142 9.28 -11.44 -7.97
N GLN A 143 7.95 -11.42 -8.10
CA GLN A 143 7.13 -12.62 -7.92
C GLN A 143 7.48 -13.70 -8.94
N GLY A 144 7.54 -13.33 -10.22
CA GLY A 144 7.90 -14.25 -11.32
C GLY A 144 9.31 -14.81 -11.18
N GLU A 145 10.29 -13.97 -10.84
CA GLU A 145 11.67 -14.36 -10.58
C GLU A 145 11.77 -15.34 -9.40
N GLY A 146 11.02 -15.09 -8.32
CA GLY A 146 10.99 -15.99 -7.17
C GLY A 146 10.39 -17.36 -7.50
N ILE A 147 9.31 -17.40 -8.29
CA ILE A 147 8.74 -18.67 -8.78
C ILE A 147 9.74 -19.41 -9.66
N LYS A 148 10.36 -18.70 -10.61
CA LYS A 148 11.38 -19.32 -11.49
C LYS A 148 12.55 -19.88 -10.67
N ALA A 149 13.07 -19.11 -9.72
CA ALA A 149 14.17 -19.55 -8.86
C ALA A 149 13.80 -20.79 -8.02
N CYS A 150 12.56 -20.85 -7.50
CA CYS A 150 12.06 -22.02 -6.76
C CYS A 150 12.00 -23.25 -7.66
N LEU A 151 11.49 -23.13 -8.89
CA LEU A 151 11.41 -24.23 -9.84
C LEU A 151 12.81 -24.70 -10.30
N ASP A 152 13.72 -23.77 -10.55
CA ASP A 152 15.12 -24.07 -10.90
C ASP A 152 15.81 -24.83 -9.74
N ALA A 153 15.63 -24.40 -8.50
CA ALA A 153 16.18 -25.07 -7.31
C ALA A 153 15.61 -26.49 -7.14
N ALA A 154 14.36 -26.71 -7.57
CA ALA A 154 13.72 -28.02 -7.59
C ALA A 154 14.13 -28.88 -8.83
N GLY A 155 15.02 -28.38 -9.69
CA GLY A 155 15.49 -29.07 -10.92
C GLY A 155 14.40 -29.18 -12.00
N LYS A 156 13.40 -28.33 -11.99
CA LYS A 156 12.28 -28.37 -12.93
C LYS A 156 12.61 -27.64 -14.23
N THR A 157 12.92 -28.35 -15.26
CA THR A 157 13.09 -27.83 -16.65
C THR A 157 11.75 -27.69 -17.38
N SER A 158 10.71 -28.37 -16.90
CA SER A 158 9.32 -28.22 -17.32
C SER A 158 8.42 -28.08 -16.07
N ALA A 159 7.44 -27.22 -16.12
CA ALA A 159 6.57 -26.96 -14.98
C ALA A 159 5.12 -26.71 -15.40
N ARG A 160 4.18 -27.12 -14.55
CA ARG A 160 2.76 -26.81 -14.67
C ARG A 160 2.42 -25.73 -13.64
N ILE A 161 2.03 -24.57 -14.12
CA ILE A 161 1.79 -23.41 -13.28
C ILE A 161 0.36 -22.90 -13.44
N VAL A 162 -0.14 -22.21 -12.42
CA VAL A 162 -1.39 -21.44 -12.47
C VAL A 162 -1.14 -20.01 -12.01
N TYR A 163 -1.95 -19.09 -12.53
CA TYR A 163 -2.02 -17.73 -12.06
C TYR A 163 -3.27 -17.51 -11.21
N LEU A 164 -3.09 -16.99 -10.02
CA LEU A 164 -4.14 -16.56 -9.09
C LEU A 164 -3.97 -15.05 -8.90
N ASN A 165 -4.55 -14.30 -9.86
CA ASN A 165 -4.37 -12.86 -9.96
C ASN A 165 -5.20 -12.11 -8.93
N GLY A 166 -4.87 -10.82 -8.74
CA GLY A 166 -5.65 -9.91 -7.91
C GLY A 166 -6.99 -9.50 -8.52
N SER A 167 -7.64 -8.53 -7.88
CA SER A 167 -8.93 -8.02 -8.34
C SER A 167 -8.82 -7.36 -9.72
N PRO A 168 -9.72 -7.67 -10.65
CA PRO A 168 -9.73 -7.04 -11.97
C PRO A 168 -10.10 -5.55 -11.94
N THR A 169 -10.61 -5.05 -10.81
CA THR A 169 -10.94 -3.62 -10.62
C THR A 169 -9.77 -2.79 -10.08
N ASP A 170 -8.65 -3.44 -9.74
CA ASP A 170 -7.45 -2.82 -9.22
C ASP A 170 -6.35 -2.81 -10.31
N ASN A 171 -5.90 -1.62 -10.71
CA ASN A 171 -4.85 -1.47 -11.72
C ASN A 171 -3.54 -2.15 -11.31
N ASN A 172 -3.24 -2.23 -10.01
CA ASN A 172 -2.04 -2.91 -9.52
C ASN A 172 -2.02 -4.39 -9.92
N ALA A 173 -3.18 -5.07 -9.90
CA ALA A 173 -3.27 -6.48 -10.32
C ALA A 173 -2.86 -6.66 -11.79
N THR A 174 -3.19 -5.70 -12.65
CA THR A 174 -2.77 -5.68 -14.06
C THR A 174 -1.26 -5.51 -14.19
N LEU A 175 -0.68 -4.59 -13.40
CA LEU A 175 0.76 -4.32 -13.40
C LEU A 175 1.56 -5.49 -12.81
N PHE A 176 1.10 -6.11 -11.73
CA PHE A 176 1.72 -7.34 -11.21
C PHE A 176 1.73 -8.43 -12.27
N LYS A 177 0.59 -8.61 -12.98
CA LYS A 177 0.51 -9.59 -14.06
C LYS A 177 1.50 -9.28 -15.17
N ALA A 178 1.62 -8.05 -15.61
CA ALA A 178 2.63 -7.65 -16.60
C ALA A 178 4.05 -7.96 -16.10
N GLY A 179 4.33 -7.71 -14.84
CA GLY A 179 5.62 -7.99 -14.21
C GLY A 179 5.98 -9.48 -14.23
N TYR A 180 5.13 -10.39 -13.68
CA TYR A 180 5.47 -11.81 -13.69
C TYR A 180 5.37 -12.44 -15.09
N ASP A 181 4.51 -11.91 -15.96
CA ASP A 181 4.49 -12.33 -17.37
C ASP A 181 5.81 -11.98 -18.09
N SER A 182 6.47 -10.86 -17.75
CA SER A 182 7.78 -10.51 -18.32
C SER A 182 8.85 -11.59 -18.08
N VAL A 183 8.73 -12.35 -17.00
CA VAL A 183 9.63 -13.43 -16.60
C VAL A 183 9.15 -14.79 -17.10
N LEU A 184 7.87 -15.09 -16.94
CA LEU A 184 7.33 -16.42 -17.11
C LEU A 184 6.75 -16.67 -18.52
N ARG A 185 6.27 -15.62 -19.20
CA ARG A 185 5.70 -15.73 -20.55
C ARG A 185 6.67 -16.35 -21.57
N PRO A 186 7.95 -15.97 -21.63
CA PRO A 186 8.91 -16.64 -22.55
C PRO A 186 9.04 -18.15 -22.31
N LEU A 187 8.91 -18.59 -21.04
CA LEU A 187 8.96 -20.01 -20.68
C LEU A 187 7.66 -20.74 -21.04
N ILE A 188 6.53 -20.05 -20.98
CA ILE A 188 5.24 -20.58 -21.40
C ILE A 188 5.19 -20.68 -22.92
N ASP A 189 5.61 -19.65 -23.64
CA ASP A 189 5.58 -19.60 -25.10
C ASP A 189 6.52 -20.64 -25.73
N SER A 190 7.69 -20.90 -25.13
CA SER A 190 8.60 -21.97 -25.51
C SER A 190 8.10 -23.35 -25.12
N LYS A 191 6.98 -23.47 -24.40
CA LYS A 191 6.40 -24.72 -23.86
C LYS A 191 7.29 -25.42 -22.82
N ALA A 192 8.29 -24.74 -22.29
CA ALA A 192 9.02 -25.21 -21.12
C ALA A 192 8.05 -25.25 -19.91
N TYR A 193 7.22 -24.18 -19.75
CA TYR A 193 6.16 -24.18 -18.74
C TYR A 193 4.78 -24.29 -19.41
N THR A 194 3.84 -24.92 -18.69
CA THR A 194 2.43 -25.03 -19.09
C THR A 194 1.61 -24.17 -18.13
N LEU A 195 1.05 -23.06 -18.62
CA LEU A 195 0.04 -22.31 -17.89
C LEU A 195 -1.29 -23.09 -17.96
N VAL A 196 -1.67 -23.75 -16.86
CA VAL A 196 -2.86 -24.60 -16.79
C VAL A 196 -4.11 -23.76 -16.69
N ASP A 197 -4.05 -22.67 -15.92
CA ASP A 197 -5.17 -21.75 -15.71
C ASP A 197 -4.67 -20.36 -15.28
N ASP A 198 -5.49 -19.34 -15.59
CA ASP A 198 -5.20 -17.94 -15.34
C ASP A 198 -6.51 -17.25 -14.88
N GLN A 199 -6.67 -17.02 -13.59
CA GLN A 199 -7.90 -16.51 -12.99
C GLN A 199 -7.65 -15.29 -12.12
N ALA A 200 -8.53 -14.29 -12.24
CA ALA A 200 -8.59 -13.16 -11.33
C ALA A 200 -9.49 -13.48 -10.12
N VAL A 201 -9.13 -12.95 -8.97
CA VAL A 201 -9.93 -13.07 -7.75
C VAL A 201 -10.64 -11.74 -7.48
N PRO A 202 -11.95 -11.66 -7.71
CA PRO A 202 -12.72 -10.45 -7.47
C PRO A 202 -12.55 -9.96 -6.03
N ASP A 203 -12.40 -8.64 -5.88
CA ASP A 203 -12.29 -7.93 -4.60
C ASP A 203 -11.10 -8.37 -3.73
N TRP A 204 -10.11 -9.06 -4.29
CA TRP A 204 -9.01 -9.68 -3.53
C TRP A 204 -9.51 -10.63 -2.43
N ASP A 205 -10.70 -11.20 -2.57
CA ASP A 205 -11.36 -12.04 -1.56
C ASP A 205 -10.61 -13.38 -1.39
N ASN A 206 -9.93 -13.52 -0.27
CA ASN A 206 -9.10 -14.69 0.02
C ASN A 206 -9.92 -16.00 0.06
N ALA A 207 -11.19 -15.95 0.48
CA ALA A 207 -12.05 -17.14 0.50
C ALA A 207 -12.41 -17.55 -0.94
N LYS A 208 -12.79 -16.59 -1.80
CA LYS A 208 -12.98 -16.84 -3.24
C LYS A 208 -11.69 -17.35 -3.88
N GLY A 209 -10.54 -16.76 -3.51
CA GLY A 209 -9.21 -17.19 -3.98
C GLY A 209 -8.96 -18.67 -3.69
N GLY A 210 -9.27 -19.13 -2.48
CA GLY A 210 -9.17 -20.55 -2.10
C GLY A 210 -10.05 -21.46 -2.96
N VAL A 211 -11.31 -21.06 -3.22
CA VAL A 211 -12.22 -21.80 -4.09
C VAL A 211 -11.72 -21.85 -5.54
N ILE A 212 -11.29 -20.72 -6.08
CA ILE A 212 -10.73 -20.63 -7.43
C ILE A 212 -9.51 -21.54 -7.54
N PHE A 213 -8.61 -21.48 -6.55
CA PHE A 213 -7.42 -22.32 -6.57
C PHE A 213 -7.75 -23.82 -6.44
N GLU A 214 -8.74 -24.23 -5.67
CA GLU A 214 -9.20 -25.63 -5.60
C GLU A 214 -9.68 -26.11 -6.98
N GLN A 215 -10.38 -25.26 -7.74
CA GLN A 215 -10.80 -25.54 -9.12
C GLN A 215 -9.57 -25.62 -10.07
N GLN A 216 -8.62 -24.72 -9.95
CA GLN A 216 -7.36 -24.73 -10.72
C GLN A 216 -6.55 -26.02 -10.46
N LEU A 217 -6.43 -26.44 -9.20
CA LEU A 217 -5.75 -27.66 -8.80
C LEU A 217 -6.47 -28.90 -9.38
N SER A 218 -7.80 -28.91 -9.35
CA SER A 218 -8.61 -29.97 -9.97
C SER A 218 -8.42 -30.01 -11.49
N LYS A 219 -8.45 -28.87 -12.16
CA LYS A 219 -8.17 -28.75 -13.62
C LYS A 219 -6.77 -29.25 -13.96
N ALA A 220 -5.81 -29.08 -13.08
CA ALA A 220 -4.48 -29.62 -13.20
C ALA A 220 -4.39 -31.14 -12.93
N GLY A 221 -5.48 -31.79 -12.51
CA GLY A 221 -5.50 -33.20 -12.10
C GLY A 221 -4.65 -33.43 -10.83
N GLY A 222 -4.58 -32.46 -9.94
CA GLY A 222 -3.78 -32.51 -8.72
C GLY A 222 -2.26 -32.40 -8.93
N LYS A 223 -1.81 -32.02 -10.13
CA LYS A 223 -0.39 -31.97 -10.51
C LYS A 223 -0.03 -30.53 -10.88
N LEU A 224 0.48 -29.78 -9.91
CA LEU A 224 1.02 -28.45 -10.09
C LEU A 224 2.45 -28.37 -9.56
N ASP A 225 3.26 -27.53 -10.19
CA ASP A 225 4.62 -27.20 -9.77
C ASP A 225 4.70 -25.80 -9.17
N ALA A 226 3.83 -24.87 -9.61
CA ALA A 226 3.80 -23.52 -9.03
C ALA A 226 2.42 -22.84 -9.10
N VAL A 227 2.21 -21.94 -8.16
CA VAL A 227 1.12 -20.95 -8.09
C VAL A 227 1.74 -19.57 -8.06
N VAL A 228 1.49 -18.77 -9.09
CA VAL A 228 1.79 -17.35 -9.10
C VAL A 228 0.59 -16.63 -8.46
N SER A 229 0.68 -16.34 -7.19
CA SER A 229 -0.37 -15.60 -6.48
C SER A 229 0.01 -14.15 -6.32
N ALA A 230 -0.93 -13.26 -6.61
CA ALA A 230 -0.67 -11.83 -6.68
C ALA A 230 -0.41 -11.17 -5.32
N ASN A 231 -0.87 -11.76 -4.20
CA ASN A 231 -0.51 -11.35 -2.85
C ASN A 231 -0.46 -12.52 -1.86
N GLU A 232 -0.03 -12.26 -0.64
CA GLU A 232 0.06 -13.30 0.41
C GLU A 232 -1.29 -13.82 0.86
N GLY A 233 -2.35 -12.99 0.90
CA GLY A 233 -3.68 -13.43 1.25
C GLY A 233 -4.16 -14.55 0.32
N LEU A 234 -4.01 -14.35 -0.99
CA LEU A 234 -4.32 -15.37 -2.01
C LEU A 234 -3.35 -16.55 -1.95
N GLY A 235 -2.05 -16.28 -1.74
CA GLY A 235 -1.03 -17.32 -1.61
C GLY A 235 -1.28 -18.24 -0.42
N LEU A 236 -1.63 -17.69 0.73
CA LEU A 236 -1.96 -18.45 1.94
C LEU A 236 -3.27 -19.23 1.79
N ALA A 237 -4.26 -18.68 1.08
CA ALA A 237 -5.47 -19.42 0.72
C ALA A 237 -5.14 -20.63 -0.17
N ALA A 238 -4.24 -20.45 -1.15
CA ALA A 238 -3.75 -21.57 -1.97
C ALA A 238 -2.96 -22.58 -1.12
N VAL A 239 -2.10 -22.13 -0.21
CA VAL A 239 -1.35 -22.99 0.73
C VAL A 239 -2.30 -23.84 1.59
N ALA A 240 -3.42 -23.28 2.05
CA ALA A 240 -4.43 -24.03 2.83
C ALA A 240 -5.00 -25.19 2.01
N VAL A 241 -5.31 -24.99 0.72
CA VAL A 241 -5.75 -26.04 -0.20
C VAL A 241 -4.63 -27.05 -0.45
N LEU A 242 -3.39 -26.60 -0.64
CA LEU A 242 -2.23 -27.48 -0.82
C LEU A 242 -2.01 -28.37 0.42
N LYS A 243 -2.14 -27.83 1.64
CA LYS A 243 -2.07 -28.61 2.89
C LYS A 243 -3.13 -29.70 2.96
N LYS A 244 -4.38 -29.38 2.63
CA LYS A 244 -5.48 -30.35 2.56
C LYS A 244 -5.17 -31.52 1.61
N ASN A 245 -4.44 -31.23 0.53
CA ASN A 245 -4.03 -32.22 -0.50
C ASN A 245 -2.61 -32.80 -0.28
N LYS A 246 -1.92 -32.48 0.82
CA LYS A 246 -0.55 -32.94 1.14
C LYS A 246 0.49 -32.51 0.08
N LEU A 247 0.29 -31.36 -0.53
CA LEU A 247 1.13 -30.76 -1.57
C LEU A 247 1.90 -29.54 -1.10
N ASN A 248 1.65 -29.04 0.13
CA ASN A 248 2.40 -27.91 0.71
C ASN A 248 3.90 -28.23 0.80
N GLY A 249 4.73 -27.22 0.57
CA GLY A 249 6.19 -27.39 0.49
C GLY A 249 6.70 -28.12 -0.76
N LYS A 250 5.80 -28.59 -1.66
CA LYS A 250 6.12 -29.26 -2.92
C LYS A 250 5.77 -28.43 -4.15
N VAL A 251 4.93 -27.43 -3.97
CA VAL A 251 4.48 -26.49 -5.00
C VAL A 251 5.04 -25.12 -4.65
N CYS A 252 5.72 -24.46 -5.59
CA CYS A 252 6.21 -23.10 -5.42
C CYS A 252 5.04 -22.14 -5.37
N VAL A 253 4.98 -21.25 -4.37
CA VAL A 253 3.90 -20.26 -4.21
C VAL A 253 4.50 -18.91 -3.97
N SER A 254 4.12 -17.91 -4.76
CA SER A 254 4.53 -16.51 -4.56
C SER A 254 3.57 -15.74 -3.66
N GLY A 255 4.00 -14.55 -3.22
CA GLY A 255 3.17 -13.59 -2.52
C GLY A 255 3.73 -12.17 -2.64
N GLN A 256 3.08 -11.22 -1.98
CA GLN A 256 3.59 -9.88 -1.65
C GLN A 256 2.93 -9.41 -0.36
N ASP A 257 3.50 -8.44 0.30
CA ASP A 257 3.14 -7.66 1.48
C ASP A 257 4.06 -7.93 2.68
N ALA A 258 4.78 -9.04 2.74
CA ALA A 258 5.68 -9.42 3.85
C ALA A 258 4.96 -9.35 5.22
N THR A 259 3.73 -9.87 5.29
CA THR A 259 2.96 -9.97 6.53
C THR A 259 3.60 -10.98 7.50
N VAL A 260 3.23 -10.94 8.77
CA VAL A 260 3.70 -11.94 9.75
C VAL A 260 3.43 -13.37 9.24
N ASP A 261 2.22 -13.65 8.76
CA ASP A 261 1.85 -14.99 8.27
C ASP A 261 2.60 -15.37 6.99
N GLY A 262 2.81 -14.40 6.08
CA GLY A 262 3.60 -14.60 4.87
C GLY A 262 5.05 -14.94 5.18
N LEU A 263 5.71 -14.16 6.07
CA LEU A 263 7.08 -14.43 6.49
C LEU A 263 7.23 -15.78 7.20
N ARG A 264 6.25 -16.15 8.04
CA ARG A 264 6.19 -17.48 8.66
C ARG A 264 6.06 -18.58 7.62
N ALA A 265 5.21 -18.40 6.60
CA ALA A 265 5.04 -19.34 5.51
C ALA A 265 6.33 -19.48 4.65
N ILE A 266 7.08 -18.40 4.47
CA ILE A 266 8.44 -18.45 3.86
C ILE A 266 9.39 -19.31 4.72
N LEU A 267 9.44 -19.05 6.03
CA LEU A 267 10.33 -19.78 6.95
C LEU A 267 9.99 -21.27 7.03
N THR A 268 8.70 -21.61 7.02
CA THR A 268 8.24 -23.03 7.02
C THR A 268 8.33 -23.69 5.66
N GLY A 269 8.54 -22.93 4.57
CA GLY A 269 8.63 -23.46 3.21
C GLY A 269 7.28 -23.66 2.53
N ASP A 270 6.20 -23.09 3.06
CA ASP A 270 4.87 -23.10 2.44
C ASP A 270 4.73 -22.05 1.34
N LEU A 271 5.40 -20.90 1.48
CA LEU A 271 5.65 -19.91 0.41
C LEU A 271 7.11 -19.98 -0.04
N SER A 272 7.35 -19.76 -1.31
CA SER A 272 8.71 -19.73 -1.89
C SER A 272 9.34 -18.37 -1.79
N ASN A 273 8.54 -17.34 -2.03
CA ASN A 273 8.95 -15.94 -2.02
C ASN A 273 7.77 -15.03 -1.72
N THR A 274 8.07 -13.85 -1.21
CA THR A 274 7.17 -12.72 -1.14
C THR A 274 7.87 -11.46 -1.61
N VAL A 275 7.13 -10.35 -1.73
CA VAL A 275 7.69 -9.06 -2.06
C VAL A 275 7.38 -8.10 -0.91
N TYR A 276 8.43 -7.54 -0.33
CA TYR A 276 8.34 -6.52 0.70
C TYR A 276 8.14 -5.15 0.08
N LYS A 277 7.15 -4.47 0.56
CA LYS A 277 6.84 -3.05 0.30
C LYS A 277 7.05 -2.29 1.61
N ALA A 278 7.91 -1.28 1.61
CA ALA A 278 8.20 -0.47 2.79
C ALA A 278 7.03 0.51 3.07
N ILE A 279 5.93 0.00 3.63
CA ILE A 279 4.66 0.73 3.84
C ILE A 279 4.87 2.01 4.65
N LYS A 280 5.82 2.02 5.60
CA LYS A 280 6.16 3.23 6.34
C LYS A 280 6.60 4.36 5.41
N ALA A 281 7.48 4.07 4.44
CA ALA A 281 7.94 5.06 3.48
C ALA A 281 6.83 5.54 2.53
N GLU A 282 5.90 4.65 2.16
CA GLU A 282 4.70 5.00 1.37
C GLU A 282 3.80 5.96 2.15
N ALA A 283 3.51 5.67 3.42
CA ALA A 283 2.70 6.50 4.29
C ALA A 283 3.35 7.88 4.55
N GLU A 284 4.65 7.91 4.83
CA GLU A 284 5.41 9.15 5.01
C GLU A 284 5.45 9.99 3.72
N GLY A 285 5.58 9.35 2.56
CA GLY A 285 5.49 9.99 1.24
C GLY A 285 4.13 10.64 1.03
N ALA A 286 3.05 9.91 1.26
CA ALA A 286 1.68 10.43 1.13
C ALA A 286 1.41 11.58 2.10
N ALA A 287 1.84 11.46 3.36
CA ALA A 287 1.71 12.54 4.34
C ALA A 287 2.48 13.80 3.90
N THR A 288 3.70 13.65 3.39
CA THR A 288 4.51 14.76 2.88
C THR A 288 3.79 15.51 1.75
N LEU A 289 3.22 14.78 0.78
CA LEU A 289 2.45 15.36 -0.32
C LEU A 289 1.19 16.06 0.17
N ALA A 290 0.45 15.44 1.10
CA ALA A 290 -0.77 16.02 1.65
C ALA A 290 -0.49 17.30 2.42
N ILE A 291 0.61 17.36 3.19
CA ILE A 291 1.03 18.54 3.94
C ILE A 291 1.43 19.68 2.99
N ALA A 292 2.14 19.39 1.90
CA ALA A 292 2.44 20.39 0.88
C ALA A 292 1.17 20.97 0.26
N LEU A 293 0.21 20.11 -0.11
CA LEU A 293 -1.09 20.54 -0.63
C LEU A 293 -1.88 21.40 0.37
N LEU A 294 -1.86 21.07 1.67
CA LEU A 294 -2.49 21.88 2.73
C LEU A 294 -1.90 23.29 2.82
N LYS A 295 -0.60 23.41 2.57
CA LYS A 295 0.12 24.70 2.58
C LYS A 295 -0.02 25.47 1.28
N GLY A 296 -0.58 24.86 0.24
CA GLY A 296 -0.63 25.42 -1.11
C GLY A 296 0.73 25.43 -1.79
N GLU A 297 1.61 24.51 -1.42
CA GLU A 297 2.96 24.34 -1.94
C GLU A 297 3.01 23.20 -2.96
N ASP A 298 3.88 23.32 -3.96
CA ASP A 298 4.20 22.20 -4.85
C ASP A 298 5.09 21.19 -4.14
N ALA A 299 4.74 19.91 -4.23
CA ALA A 299 5.53 18.86 -3.62
C ALA A 299 6.72 18.47 -4.51
N THR A 300 7.92 18.73 -4.05
CA THR A 300 9.18 18.41 -4.76
C THR A 300 9.56 16.93 -4.70
N THR A 301 8.86 16.14 -3.90
CA THR A 301 9.13 14.70 -3.71
C THR A 301 8.53 13.82 -4.80
N ALA A 302 7.53 14.30 -5.55
CA ALA A 302 6.99 13.61 -6.72
C ALA A 302 7.94 13.79 -7.91
N THR A 303 8.93 12.91 -8.05
CA THR A 303 9.99 13.01 -9.06
C THR A 303 9.68 12.24 -10.36
N GLY A 304 8.62 11.44 -10.37
CA GLY A 304 8.13 10.70 -11.53
C GLY A 304 6.70 11.06 -11.87
N SER A 305 6.15 10.41 -12.89
CA SER A 305 4.74 10.47 -13.24
C SER A 305 4.25 9.12 -13.74
N VAL A 306 2.97 8.84 -13.55
CA VAL A 306 2.30 7.66 -14.09
C VAL A 306 1.07 8.11 -14.89
N ASN A 307 0.94 7.63 -16.13
CA ASN A 307 -0.24 7.90 -16.95
C ASN A 307 -1.43 7.09 -16.43
N ASN A 308 -2.52 7.77 -16.10
CA ASN A 308 -3.74 7.13 -15.59
C ASN A 308 -4.79 6.85 -16.68
N GLY A 309 -4.40 6.98 -17.94
CA GLY A 309 -5.28 6.84 -19.10
C GLY A 309 -5.74 8.18 -19.70
N THR A 310 -5.66 9.28 -18.96
CA THR A 310 -6.03 10.63 -19.41
C THR A 310 -4.96 11.68 -19.15
N VAL A 311 -4.26 11.58 -18.05
CA VAL A 311 -3.20 12.54 -17.63
C VAL A 311 -2.02 11.80 -17.01
N ASP A 312 -0.86 12.46 -17.06
CA ASP A 312 0.32 12.03 -16.32
C ASP A 312 0.23 12.58 -14.90
N VAL A 313 -0.03 11.69 -13.93
CA VAL A 313 -0.14 12.05 -12.51
C VAL A 313 1.25 12.10 -11.90
N PRO A 314 1.68 13.22 -11.31
CA PRO A 314 2.95 13.30 -10.59
C PRO A 314 3.01 12.25 -9.49
N SER A 315 4.09 11.46 -9.44
CA SER A 315 4.11 10.24 -8.63
C SER A 315 5.38 10.06 -7.83
N VAL A 316 5.23 9.41 -6.68
CA VAL A 316 6.31 8.82 -5.88
C VAL A 316 6.18 7.30 -6.00
N LEU A 317 7.13 6.66 -6.69
CA LEU A 317 7.16 5.21 -6.81
C LEU A 317 8.34 4.66 -6.02
N LEU A 318 8.04 3.84 -5.01
CA LEU A 318 9.01 3.20 -4.15
C LEU A 318 9.49 1.88 -4.76
N VAL A 319 10.72 1.50 -4.42
CA VAL A 319 11.32 0.25 -4.93
C VAL A 319 10.93 -0.92 -4.03
N PRO A 320 10.26 -1.96 -4.57
CA PRO A 320 9.95 -3.17 -3.81
C PRO A 320 11.18 -4.08 -3.66
N VAL A 321 11.17 -4.97 -2.67
CA VAL A 321 12.26 -5.90 -2.39
C VAL A 321 11.75 -7.34 -2.38
N GLY A 322 12.37 -8.21 -3.19
CA GLY A 322 12.08 -9.65 -3.17
C GLY A 322 12.58 -10.31 -1.88
N ILE A 323 11.71 -11.05 -1.21
CA ILE A 323 12.00 -11.76 0.04
C ILE A 323 11.88 -13.25 -0.17
N THR A 324 12.92 -13.93 0.27
CA THR A 324 13.01 -15.40 0.36
C THR A 324 13.47 -15.77 1.77
N LYS A 325 13.59 -17.05 2.06
CA LYS A 325 14.09 -17.52 3.37
C LYS A 325 15.44 -16.90 3.77
N ALA A 326 16.28 -16.55 2.79
CA ALA A 326 17.62 -16.00 3.04
C ALA A 326 17.62 -14.60 3.64
N ASN A 327 16.57 -13.81 3.38
CA ASN A 327 16.53 -12.38 3.74
C ASN A 327 15.25 -11.95 4.47
N VAL A 328 14.47 -12.88 5.05
CA VAL A 328 13.36 -12.54 5.97
C VAL A 328 13.80 -11.61 7.10
N LYS A 329 15.03 -11.81 7.60
CA LYS A 329 15.62 -10.97 8.65
C LYS A 329 15.69 -9.49 8.30
N ASP A 330 15.76 -9.13 7.02
CA ASP A 330 15.88 -7.74 6.58
C ASP A 330 14.56 -6.97 6.82
N VAL A 331 13.41 -7.66 6.66
CA VAL A 331 12.09 -7.08 6.97
C VAL A 331 11.93 -6.81 8.46
N ILE A 332 12.49 -7.70 9.30
CA ILE A 332 12.49 -7.54 10.75
C ILE A 332 13.45 -6.43 11.16
N ALA A 333 14.64 -6.36 10.56
CA ALA A 333 15.64 -5.33 10.83
C ALA A 333 15.16 -3.93 10.43
N ASP A 334 14.34 -3.81 9.39
CA ASP A 334 13.67 -2.56 9.00
C ASP A 334 12.55 -2.15 9.97
N GLY A 335 12.18 -3.04 10.90
CA GLY A 335 11.15 -2.78 11.90
C GLY A 335 9.72 -2.89 11.37
N PHE A 336 9.51 -3.40 10.17
CA PHE A 336 8.17 -3.58 9.61
C PHE A 336 7.40 -4.68 10.33
N GLN A 337 8.07 -5.80 10.64
CA GLN A 337 7.50 -6.88 11.44
C GLN A 337 8.36 -7.14 12.68
N LYS A 338 7.71 -7.52 13.80
CA LYS A 338 8.41 -7.84 15.02
C LYS A 338 8.90 -9.30 15.01
N LYS A 339 10.13 -9.51 15.45
CA LYS A 339 10.70 -10.85 15.59
C LYS A 339 9.80 -11.78 16.39
N GLU A 340 9.26 -11.29 17.52
CA GLU A 340 8.42 -12.05 18.43
C GLU A 340 7.17 -12.59 17.74
N ASP A 341 6.58 -11.80 16.83
CA ASP A 341 5.37 -12.19 16.12
C ASP A 341 5.70 -13.19 15.00
N VAL A 342 6.75 -12.92 14.22
CA VAL A 342 7.19 -13.81 13.13
C VAL A 342 7.66 -15.15 13.65
N CYS A 343 8.43 -15.16 14.74
CA CYS A 343 9.09 -16.37 15.23
C CYS A 343 8.26 -17.19 16.22
N LYS A 344 7.12 -16.69 16.67
CA LYS A 344 6.28 -17.38 17.66
C LYS A 344 5.93 -18.81 17.25
N GLY A 345 6.43 -19.80 18.01
CA GLY A 345 6.21 -21.24 17.78
C GLY A 345 7.01 -21.83 16.59
N ILE A 346 7.97 -21.06 16.04
CA ILE A 346 8.94 -21.49 15.03
C ILE A 346 10.34 -20.94 15.36
N GLU A 347 10.66 -20.79 16.63
CA GLU A 347 11.88 -20.14 17.14
C GLU A 347 13.16 -20.80 16.59
N ASP A 348 13.16 -22.15 16.49
CA ASP A 348 14.28 -22.91 15.94
C ASP A 348 14.52 -22.57 14.46
N LEU A 349 13.44 -22.39 13.67
CA LEU A 349 13.55 -21.99 12.27
C LEU A 349 14.07 -20.55 12.14
N CYS A 350 13.62 -19.65 13.00
CA CYS A 350 14.14 -18.29 13.05
C CYS A 350 15.65 -18.28 13.32
N THR A 351 16.08 -19.00 14.39
CA THR A 351 17.50 -19.11 14.77
C THR A 351 18.34 -19.70 13.62
N ALA A 352 17.85 -20.75 12.97
CA ALA A 352 18.52 -21.38 11.82
C ALA A 352 18.66 -20.43 10.59
N ASN A 353 17.82 -19.39 10.50
CA ASN A 353 17.86 -18.38 9.43
C ASN A 353 18.48 -17.04 9.89
N GLY A 354 19.11 -17.00 11.07
CA GLY A 354 19.83 -15.83 11.56
C GLY A 354 18.92 -14.68 12.02
N ILE A 355 17.70 -15.02 12.47
CA ILE A 355 16.69 -14.09 12.99
C ILE A 355 16.69 -14.10 14.51
#